data_1b4e3b191e796da28be0fa308b91417a
#
_entry.id   1b4e3b191e796da28be0fa308b91417a
#
_cell.length_a   1.000
_cell.length_b   1.000
_cell.length_c   1.000
_cell.angle_alpha   90.00
_cell.angle_beta   90.00
_cell.angle_gamma   90.00
#
_symmetry.space_group_name_H-M   'P 1'
#
loop_
_entity.id
_entity.type
_entity.pdbx_description
1 polymer ?
#
loop_
_entity_poly.entity_id
_entity_poly.type
_entity_poly.pdbx_seq_one_letter_code
_entity_poly.pdbx_strand_id
1 'polypeptide(L)'
;MADEPTINQFPEPPPPSATAVDAMPAAADETTAPTVHDPGGGPSSFTVAVGQRFGEYELLTEIARGGMGVVYRARQTALDRVVALKMILAGRLANSEDVSRFRAEAEAAAKLQHPNIVAVHDVGACSGQHYFTMEYIEGTSLDQRLAQGPLACRNAARYVRILSRAVAYAHKHGILHRDLKPSNILIDAEDEPHITDFGLAKRLGPVSSGHTRSGAILGTPSYMSPEQAQGKTNELGPACDVYSLGAILYELIGGRPPFRAETPLDTVMQVIDHQPVPPRLLNPKIDHDIETICLKCLEKDPEARYASAEELGEDLQRYLDGDSIHARSFNMIDRIARVLERDTHTADFSTWSSMILVTAAIVGLENIGVFFLVWTEQPPWLILPARFLQFVVLGVLFWLHRRSQLLPTGAAERELWTIWIGYFTVHFVMVFVTRTLANSGIIQANPDWNGRAYLLDLLPYPFLSLVGGLAFFIMGANYWGRCYAIGVAFFVIAGLMPLELTLAPLLFGVLWTIVLVMLGLHLRKQGRVAENKRPPATVPSSRAPTVQYVEQK
;
A
#
# COMPACT_ATOMS: atom_id res chain seq x y z
N MET A 1 20.20 55.02 -12.23
CA MET A 1 21.44 54.27 -12.42
C MET A 1 21.58 53.43 -11.16
N ALA A 2 21.11 52.20 -11.23
CA ALA A 2 21.31 51.17 -10.25
C ALA A 2 21.27 49.84 -10.99
N ASP A 3 22.33 49.06 -10.87
CA ASP A 3 22.63 47.83 -11.61
C ASP A 3 21.67 46.69 -11.27
N GLU A 4 21.17 46.05 -12.33
CA GLU A 4 20.50 44.74 -12.21
C GLU A 4 21.56 43.63 -12.07
N PRO A 5 21.33 42.59 -11.23
CA PRO A 5 22.22 41.44 -11.18
C PRO A 5 21.84 40.42 -12.27
N THR A 6 22.84 40.04 -13.02
CA THR A 6 22.86 39.05 -14.10
C THR A 6 22.48 37.64 -13.59
N ILE A 7 21.48 37.02 -14.23
CA ILE A 7 21.06 35.63 -13.99
C ILE A 7 22.08 34.69 -14.65
N ASN A 8 22.66 33.81 -13.83
CA ASN A 8 23.56 32.73 -14.24
C ASN A 8 22.82 31.70 -15.11
N GLN A 9 23.25 31.56 -16.37
CA GLN A 9 22.81 30.51 -17.29
C GLN A 9 23.50 29.20 -16.94
N PHE A 10 22.70 28.13 -16.76
CA PHE A 10 23.21 26.74 -16.71
C PHE A 10 23.53 26.28 -18.14
N PRO A 11 24.61 25.51 -18.35
CA PRO A 11 24.97 25.00 -19.67
C PRO A 11 24.02 23.86 -20.11
N GLU A 12 23.63 23.90 -21.39
CA GLU A 12 22.88 22.84 -22.08
C GLU A 12 23.70 21.54 -22.20
N PRO A 13 23.05 20.38 -22.15
CA PRO A 13 23.71 19.10 -22.39
C PRO A 13 24.03 18.91 -23.89
N PRO A 14 25.13 18.22 -24.24
CA PRO A 14 25.55 18.01 -25.62
C PRO A 14 24.63 17.07 -26.39
N PRO A 15 24.50 17.21 -27.73
CA PRO A 15 23.68 16.34 -28.57
C PRO A 15 24.27 14.94 -28.74
N PRO A 16 23.44 13.90 -28.97
CA PRO A 16 23.91 12.52 -29.13
C PRO A 16 24.68 12.37 -30.45
N SER A 17 25.86 11.74 -30.35
CA SER A 17 26.71 11.40 -31.47
C SER A 17 26.09 10.34 -32.38
N ALA A 18 25.97 10.65 -33.66
CA ALA A 18 25.63 9.71 -34.72
C ALA A 18 26.79 8.76 -34.94
N THR A 19 26.55 7.46 -34.77
CA THR A 19 27.43 6.39 -35.22
C THR A 19 26.87 5.74 -36.48
N ALA A 20 27.79 5.57 -37.40
CA ALA A 20 27.64 5.24 -38.80
C ALA A 20 26.82 3.94 -39.06
N VAL A 21 26.03 4.05 -40.12
CA VAL A 21 25.42 2.95 -40.85
C VAL A 21 26.49 2.35 -41.77
N ASP A 22 26.87 1.09 -41.55
CA ASP A 22 27.66 0.34 -42.51
C ASP A 22 26.76 -0.61 -43.31
N ALA A 23 27.04 -0.59 -44.60
CA ALA A 23 26.23 -1.13 -45.67
C ALA A 23 26.25 -2.68 -45.73
N MET A 24 25.10 -3.25 -46.10
CA MET A 24 24.97 -4.61 -46.61
C MET A 24 25.54 -4.70 -48.03
N PRO A 25 26.14 -5.82 -48.42
CA PRO A 25 26.13 -6.28 -49.80
C PRO A 25 25.10 -7.40 -50.01
N ALA A 26 24.42 -7.29 -51.17
CA ALA A 26 23.48 -8.26 -51.69
C ALA A 26 24.19 -9.41 -52.43
N ALA A 27 23.46 -10.51 -52.54
CA ALA A 27 23.35 -11.47 -53.63
C ALA A 27 23.77 -12.92 -53.36
N ALA A 28 22.73 -13.76 -53.50
CA ALA A 28 22.70 -15.04 -54.25
C ALA A 28 23.55 -16.24 -53.79
N ASP A 29 22.97 -17.35 -53.43
CA ASP A 29 22.68 -18.42 -54.38
C ASP A 29 22.02 -19.64 -53.70
N GLU A 30 21.27 -20.35 -54.44
CA GLU A 30 20.60 -21.60 -54.13
C GLU A 30 21.60 -22.71 -53.74
N THR A 31 21.26 -23.60 -52.80
CA THR A 31 21.18 -25.05 -53.06
C THR A 31 21.12 -25.88 -51.77
N THR A 32 20.19 -26.86 -51.76
CA THR A 32 20.19 -28.15 -51.04
C THR A 32 20.04 -28.18 -49.52
N ALA A 33 18.85 -28.67 -49.13
CA ALA A 33 18.55 -29.26 -47.85
C ALA A 33 19.42 -30.49 -47.50
N PRO A 34 19.63 -30.77 -46.24
CA PRO A 34 19.36 -32.11 -45.76
C PRO A 34 18.33 -32.12 -44.60
N THR A 35 17.36 -32.98 -44.76
CA THR A 35 16.46 -33.52 -43.77
C THR A 35 17.25 -34.01 -42.55
N VAL A 36 17.02 -33.34 -41.39
CA VAL A 36 17.35 -33.93 -40.09
C VAL A 36 16.04 -34.26 -39.39
N HIS A 37 15.78 -35.56 -39.25
CA HIS A 37 14.79 -36.11 -38.36
C HIS A 37 15.14 -35.72 -36.90
N ASP A 38 14.27 -34.96 -36.28
CA ASP A 38 14.29 -34.73 -34.81
C ASP A 38 13.15 -35.57 -34.20
N PRO A 39 13.45 -36.60 -33.40
CA PRO A 39 12.46 -37.37 -32.66
C PRO A 39 12.34 -36.79 -31.24
N GLY A 40 11.65 -35.67 -31.10
CA GLY A 40 11.39 -35.05 -29.80
C GLY A 40 9.99 -34.42 -29.81
N GLY A 41 8.94 -35.21 -29.52
CA GLY A 41 7.58 -34.73 -29.37
C GLY A 41 7.45 -33.79 -28.18
N GLY A 42 7.65 -32.48 -28.39
CA GLY A 42 7.17 -31.43 -27.50
C GLY A 42 5.67 -31.21 -27.72
N PRO A 43 4.89 -30.73 -26.74
CA PRO A 43 3.47 -30.55 -26.90
C PRO A 43 3.21 -29.56 -28.05
N SER A 44 2.60 -30.03 -29.13
CA SER A 44 2.20 -29.22 -30.27
C SER A 44 1.34 -28.05 -29.79
N SER A 45 1.82 -26.83 -30.02
CA SER A 45 1.02 -25.61 -29.90
C SER A 45 -0.11 -25.71 -30.92
N PHE A 46 -1.31 -26.10 -30.46
CA PHE A 46 -2.52 -26.06 -31.30
C PHE A 46 -2.81 -24.60 -31.67
N THR A 47 -2.33 -24.18 -32.81
CA THR A 47 -2.75 -22.93 -33.43
C THR A 47 -3.80 -23.30 -34.48
N VAL A 48 -5.07 -23.14 -34.14
CA VAL A 48 -6.14 -23.31 -35.11
C VAL A 48 -6.08 -22.12 -36.07
N ALA A 49 -5.94 -22.39 -37.38
CA ALA A 49 -5.82 -21.33 -38.37
C ALA A 49 -7.16 -20.62 -38.58
N VAL A 50 -7.12 -19.32 -38.85
CA VAL A 50 -8.28 -18.52 -39.29
C VAL A 50 -8.90 -19.17 -40.54
N GLY A 51 -10.24 -19.28 -40.56
CA GLY A 51 -10.99 -19.96 -41.63
C GLY A 51 -11.21 -21.46 -41.38
N GLN A 52 -10.71 -22.02 -40.27
CA GLN A 52 -10.98 -23.42 -39.91
C GLN A 52 -12.24 -23.56 -39.04
N ARG A 53 -12.88 -24.73 -39.16
CA ARG A 53 -13.98 -25.13 -38.27
C ARG A 53 -13.45 -25.67 -36.96
N PHE A 54 -14.02 -25.14 -35.86
CA PHE A 54 -13.79 -25.63 -34.51
C PHE A 54 -15.14 -26.04 -33.90
N GLY A 55 -15.44 -27.34 -33.97
CA GLY A 55 -16.76 -27.84 -33.62
C GLY A 55 -17.85 -27.23 -34.53
N GLU A 56 -18.83 -26.58 -33.91
CA GLU A 56 -19.92 -25.86 -34.61
C GLU A 56 -19.59 -24.40 -34.95
N TYR A 57 -18.36 -23.96 -34.69
CA TYR A 57 -17.91 -22.57 -34.89
C TYR A 57 -16.93 -22.50 -36.07
N GLU A 58 -17.11 -21.49 -36.91
CA GLU A 58 -16.16 -21.10 -37.96
C GLU A 58 -15.33 -19.90 -37.43
N LEU A 59 -14.01 -20.05 -37.30
CA LEU A 59 -13.12 -19.01 -36.79
C LEU A 59 -12.86 -17.97 -37.89
N LEU A 60 -13.31 -16.73 -37.67
CA LEU A 60 -13.23 -15.66 -38.67
C LEU A 60 -11.92 -14.86 -38.53
N THR A 61 -11.61 -14.36 -37.34
CA THR A 61 -10.40 -13.55 -37.06
C THR A 61 -9.95 -13.77 -35.63
N GLU A 62 -8.65 -13.73 -35.37
CA GLU A 62 -8.10 -13.63 -34.01
C GLU A 62 -8.29 -12.21 -33.52
N ILE A 63 -8.94 -12.03 -32.35
CA ILE A 63 -9.16 -10.72 -31.72
C ILE A 63 -8.04 -10.40 -30.73
N ALA A 64 -7.69 -11.36 -29.88
CA ALA A 64 -6.70 -11.17 -28.82
C ALA A 64 -6.00 -12.48 -28.47
N ARG A 65 -4.72 -12.37 -28.12
CA ARG A 65 -3.93 -13.49 -27.61
C ARG A 65 -3.22 -13.06 -26.33
N GLY A 66 -3.39 -13.84 -25.29
CA GLY A 66 -2.78 -13.56 -23.99
C GLY A 66 -2.33 -14.82 -23.26
N GLY A 67 -1.75 -14.64 -22.11
CA GLY A 67 -1.27 -15.77 -21.31
C GLY A 67 -2.34 -16.74 -20.83
N MET A 68 -3.64 -16.42 -20.94
CA MET A 68 -4.76 -17.27 -20.52
C MET A 68 -5.42 -18.01 -21.68
N GLY A 69 -5.22 -17.54 -22.92
CA GLY A 69 -5.90 -18.11 -24.05
C GLY A 69 -5.87 -17.21 -25.25
N VAL A 70 -6.64 -17.62 -26.27
CA VAL A 70 -6.83 -16.89 -27.52
C VAL A 70 -8.31 -16.62 -27.70
N VAL A 71 -8.66 -15.41 -28.10
CA VAL A 71 -10.03 -15.01 -28.40
C VAL A 71 -10.18 -14.83 -29.88
N TYR A 72 -11.17 -15.49 -30.45
CA TYR A 72 -11.51 -15.41 -31.87
C TYR A 72 -12.88 -14.75 -32.05
N ARG A 73 -13.03 -13.95 -33.08
CA ARG A 73 -14.32 -13.68 -33.68
C ARG A 73 -14.72 -14.93 -34.46
N ALA A 74 -15.85 -15.52 -34.13
CA ALA A 74 -16.30 -16.77 -34.73
C ALA A 74 -17.77 -16.68 -35.15
N ARG A 75 -18.17 -17.47 -36.14
CA ARG A 75 -19.57 -17.62 -36.54
C ARG A 75 -20.07 -18.96 -36.04
N GLN A 76 -21.12 -18.97 -35.22
CA GLN A 76 -21.85 -20.17 -34.83
C GLN A 76 -22.72 -20.62 -36.02
N THR A 77 -22.34 -21.72 -36.67
CA THR A 77 -22.95 -22.13 -37.95
C THR A 77 -24.42 -22.55 -37.82
N ALA A 78 -24.81 -23.10 -36.65
CA ALA A 78 -26.18 -23.56 -36.42
C ALA A 78 -27.20 -22.42 -36.29
N LEU A 79 -26.77 -21.24 -35.75
CA LEU A 79 -27.64 -20.08 -35.50
C LEU A 79 -27.29 -18.88 -36.38
N ASP A 80 -26.29 -19.02 -37.26
CA ASP A 80 -25.75 -17.98 -38.14
C ASP A 80 -25.48 -16.63 -37.41
N ARG A 81 -24.93 -16.71 -36.18
CA ARG A 81 -24.61 -15.53 -35.38
C ARG A 81 -23.10 -15.42 -35.16
N VAL A 82 -22.62 -14.17 -35.06
CA VAL A 82 -21.23 -13.87 -34.68
C VAL A 82 -21.12 -13.90 -33.15
N VAL A 83 -20.06 -14.56 -32.66
CA VAL A 83 -19.74 -14.69 -31.23
C VAL A 83 -18.26 -14.44 -31.04
N ALA A 84 -17.87 -14.07 -29.81
CA ALA A 84 -16.49 -14.14 -29.37
C ALA A 84 -16.24 -15.53 -28.75
N LEU A 85 -15.27 -16.28 -29.28
CA LEU A 85 -14.90 -17.61 -28.82
C LEU A 85 -13.54 -17.56 -28.16
N LYS A 86 -13.48 -17.83 -26.86
CA LYS A 86 -12.24 -17.84 -26.06
C LYS A 86 -11.80 -19.28 -25.83
N MET A 87 -10.64 -19.63 -26.40
CA MET A 87 -9.96 -20.90 -26.16
C MET A 87 -8.94 -20.76 -25.05
N ILE A 88 -8.89 -21.73 -24.15
CA ILE A 88 -7.96 -21.73 -23.03
C ILE A 88 -6.74 -22.56 -23.38
N LEU A 89 -5.54 -22.04 -23.16
CA LEU A 89 -4.31 -22.77 -23.46
C LEU A 89 -4.20 -24.03 -22.59
N ALA A 90 -4.08 -25.19 -23.24
CA ALA A 90 -4.12 -26.53 -22.63
C ALA A 90 -3.13 -26.73 -21.46
N GLY A 91 -1.98 -26.04 -21.49
CA GLY A 91 -0.97 -26.10 -20.41
C GLY A 91 -1.38 -25.46 -19.08
N ARG A 92 -2.53 -24.78 -18.99
CA ARG A 92 -3.05 -24.16 -17.76
C ARG A 92 -4.09 -24.97 -17.03
N LEU A 93 -4.73 -25.92 -17.70
CA LEU A 93 -5.67 -26.88 -17.10
C LEU A 93 -4.94 -28.20 -16.90
N ALA A 94 -3.99 -28.23 -15.97
CA ALA A 94 -3.11 -29.39 -15.76
C ALA A 94 -3.80 -30.59 -15.09
N ASN A 95 -4.97 -30.37 -14.46
CA ASN A 95 -5.70 -31.43 -13.75
C ASN A 95 -7.23 -31.30 -13.92
N SER A 96 -7.94 -32.37 -13.62
CA SER A 96 -9.42 -32.46 -13.70
C SER A 96 -10.13 -31.46 -12.78
N GLU A 97 -9.48 -31.07 -11.70
CA GLU A 97 -10.01 -30.14 -10.68
C GLU A 97 -10.04 -28.70 -11.22
N ASP A 98 -9.00 -28.29 -11.97
CA ASP A 98 -8.95 -26.97 -12.63
C ASP A 98 -10.00 -26.86 -13.74
N VAL A 99 -10.22 -27.95 -14.51
CA VAL A 99 -11.27 -28.04 -15.53
C VAL A 99 -12.66 -27.90 -14.91
N SER A 100 -12.92 -28.62 -13.80
CA SER A 100 -14.23 -28.57 -13.15
C SER A 100 -14.51 -27.19 -12.54
N ARG A 101 -13.52 -26.52 -11.96
CA ARG A 101 -13.63 -25.15 -11.44
C ARG A 101 -13.91 -24.15 -12.56
N PHE A 102 -13.17 -24.25 -13.66
CA PHE A 102 -13.38 -23.41 -14.83
C PHE A 102 -14.82 -23.50 -15.36
N ARG A 103 -15.35 -24.74 -15.50
CA ARG A 103 -16.73 -24.96 -15.92
C ARG A 103 -17.74 -24.34 -14.96
N ALA A 104 -17.58 -24.56 -13.66
CA ALA A 104 -18.47 -24.03 -12.65
C ALA A 104 -18.49 -22.48 -12.63
N GLU A 105 -17.34 -21.85 -12.84
CA GLU A 105 -17.24 -20.38 -12.91
C GLU A 105 -17.87 -19.83 -14.20
N ALA A 106 -17.64 -20.49 -15.35
CA ALA A 106 -18.27 -20.11 -16.60
C ALA A 106 -19.80 -20.30 -16.57
N GLU A 107 -20.29 -21.40 -15.96
CA GLU A 107 -21.71 -21.64 -15.71
C GLU A 107 -22.33 -20.60 -14.76
N ALA A 108 -21.58 -20.12 -13.77
CA ALA A 108 -22.04 -19.05 -12.91
C ALA A 108 -22.15 -17.73 -13.67
N ALA A 109 -21.13 -17.39 -14.49
CA ALA A 109 -21.14 -16.20 -15.34
C ALA A 109 -22.28 -16.24 -16.37
N ALA A 110 -22.60 -17.42 -16.91
CA ALA A 110 -23.69 -17.60 -17.87
C ALA A 110 -25.10 -17.30 -17.29
N LYS A 111 -25.23 -17.26 -15.95
CA LYS A 111 -26.49 -16.89 -15.29
C LYS A 111 -26.71 -15.37 -15.22
N LEU A 112 -25.67 -14.57 -15.49
CA LEU A 112 -25.77 -13.13 -15.46
C LEU A 112 -26.40 -12.60 -16.75
N GLN A 113 -27.54 -11.93 -16.62
CA GLN A 113 -28.24 -11.27 -17.73
C GLN A 113 -28.41 -9.79 -17.40
N HIS A 114 -27.51 -8.98 -17.95
CA HIS A 114 -27.49 -7.53 -17.73
C HIS A 114 -26.99 -6.83 -19.00
N PRO A 115 -27.55 -5.69 -19.42
CA PRO A 115 -27.17 -5.01 -20.67
C PRO A 115 -25.68 -4.64 -20.74
N ASN A 116 -25.03 -4.41 -19.59
CA ASN A 116 -23.62 -4.02 -19.51
C ASN A 116 -22.71 -5.15 -18.99
N ILE A 117 -23.16 -6.41 -19.12
CA ILE A 117 -22.35 -7.62 -18.88
C ILE A 117 -22.40 -8.47 -20.14
N VAL A 118 -21.24 -8.78 -20.71
CA VAL A 118 -21.13 -9.64 -21.89
C VAL A 118 -21.69 -11.03 -21.56
N ALA A 119 -22.75 -11.44 -22.27
CA ALA A 119 -23.43 -12.71 -22.02
C ALA A 119 -22.57 -13.89 -22.44
N VAL A 120 -22.40 -14.90 -21.60
CA VAL A 120 -21.79 -16.19 -21.95
C VAL A 120 -22.88 -17.07 -22.58
N HIS A 121 -22.60 -17.58 -23.76
CA HIS A 121 -23.58 -18.35 -24.54
C HIS A 121 -23.42 -19.86 -24.40
N ASP A 122 -22.18 -20.36 -24.41
CA ASP A 122 -21.91 -21.79 -24.35
C ASP A 122 -20.53 -22.06 -23.71
N VAL A 123 -20.39 -23.20 -23.05
CA VAL A 123 -19.16 -23.68 -22.43
C VAL A 123 -18.93 -25.12 -22.84
N GLY A 124 -17.81 -25.37 -23.51
CA GLY A 124 -17.57 -26.70 -24.07
C GLY A 124 -16.12 -27.12 -24.17
N ALA A 125 -15.92 -28.28 -24.77
CA ALA A 125 -14.62 -28.80 -25.18
C ALA A 125 -14.70 -29.42 -26.57
N CYS A 126 -13.75 -29.09 -27.42
CA CYS A 126 -13.61 -29.65 -28.76
C CYS A 126 -12.18 -30.14 -28.97
N SER A 127 -12.00 -31.39 -29.35
CA SER A 127 -10.66 -32.01 -29.53
C SER A 127 -9.72 -31.86 -28.35
N GLY A 128 -10.26 -31.94 -27.10
CA GLY A 128 -9.50 -31.76 -25.87
C GLY A 128 -9.20 -30.29 -25.49
N GLN A 129 -9.60 -29.34 -26.33
CA GLN A 129 -9.44 -27.91 -26.09
C GLN A 129 -10.71 -27.34 -25.43
N HIS A 130 -10.59 -26.78 -24.24
CA HIS A 130 -11.69 -26.11 -23.55
C HIS A 130 -11.91 -24.71 -24.10
N TYR A 131 -13.17 -24.35 -24.26
CA TYR A 131 -13.58 -23.04 -24.76
C TYR A 131 -14.88 -22.58 -24.10
N PHE A 132 -15.15 -21.30 -24.19
CA PHE A 132 -16.49 -20.75 -24.04
C PHE A 132 -16.75 -19.69 -25.11
N THR A 133 -18.03 -19.51 -25.41
CA THR A 133 -18.49 -18.48 -26.33
C THR A 133 -19.28 -17.44 -25.59
N MET A 134 -19.14 -16.20 -26.03
CA MET A 134 -19.80 -15.05 -25.45
C MET A 134 -20.27 -14.11 -26.55
N GLU A 135 -21.13 -13.19 -26.19
CA GLU A 135 -21.58 -12.11 -27.05
C GLU A 135 -20.39 -11.38 -27.66
N TYR A 136 -20.45 -11.11 -28.96
CA TYR A 136 -19.46 -10.30 -29.65
C TYR A 136 -19.87 -8.82 -29.60
N ILE A 137 -19.16 -8.01 -28.86
CA ILE A 137 -19.34 -6.57 -28.80
C ILE A 137 -18.48 -5.92 -29.88
N GLU A 138 -19.13 -5.23 -30.81
CA GLU A 138 -18.44 -4.45 -31.82
C GLU A 138 -18.00 -3.10 -31.23
N GLY A 139 -16.69 -2.95 -31.04
CA GLY A 139 -16.16 -1.79 -30.34
C GLY A 139 -14.68 -1.91 -30.00
N THR A 140 -14.25 -1.17 -28.99
CA THR A 140 -12.86 -1.14 -28.51
C THR A 140 -12.80 -1.39 -27.01
N SER A 141 -11.65 -1.88 -26.51
CA SER A 141 -11.46 -2.00 -25.07
C SER A 141 -11.17 -0.64 -24.43
N LEU A 142 -11.50 -0.52 -23.13
CA LEU A 142 -11.30 0.73 -22.39
C LEU A 142 -9.82 1.11 -22.27
N ASP A 143 -8.89 0.14 -22.26
CA ASP A 143 -7.44 0.43 -22.28
C ASP A 143 -6.99 1.04 -23.61
N GLN A 144 -7.55 0.58 -24.75
CA GLN A 144 -7.32 1.22 -26.05
C GLN A 144 -7.89 2.64 -26.10
N ARG A 145 -9.04 2.87 -25.45
CA ARG A 145 -9.62 4.21 -25.31
C ARG A 145 -8.76 5.13 -24.45
N LEU A 146 -8.20 4.59 -23.34
CA LEU A 146 -7.28 5.31 -22.46
C LEU A 146 -5.94 5.66 -23.12
N ALA A 147 -5.48 4.87 -24.09
CA ALA A 147 -4.29 5.20 -24.87
C ALA A 147 -4.40 6.54 -25.63
N GLN A 148 -5.63 7.02 -25.85
CA GLN A 148 -5.90 8.33 -26.46
C GLN A 148 -5.83 9.49 -25.44
N GLY A 149 -5.70 9.19 -24.14
CA GLY A 149 -5.63 10.12 -23.02
C GLY A 149 -6.79 10.02 -22.04
N PRO A 150 -6.74 10.79 -20.93
CA PRO A 150 -7.76 10.77 -19.89
C PRO A 150 -9.09 11.33 -20.40
N LEU A 151 -10.17 10.89 -19.77
CA LEU A 151 -11.53 11.33 -20.09
C LEU A 151 -11.90 12.59 -19.28
N ALA A 152 -12.88 13.34 -19.80
CA ALA A 152 -13.56 14.35 -19.01
C ALA A 152 -14.23 13.71 -17.78
N CYS A 153 -14.20 14.39 -16.63
CA CYS A 153 -14.69 13.88 -15.36
C CYS A 153 -16.13 13.33 -15.45
N ARG A 154 -17.02 14.01 -16.17
CA ARG A 154 -18.42 13.57 -16.34
C ARG A 154 -18.54 12.28 -17.16
N ASN A 155 -17.71 12.09 -18.19
CA ASN A 155 -17.71 10.85 -18.99
C ASN A 155 -17.14 9.69 -18.17
N ALA A 156 -16.04 9.90 -17.43
CA ALA A 156 -15.49 8.92 -16.52
C ALA A 156 -16.52 8.49 -15.45
N ALA A 157 -17.21 9.47 -14.85
CA ALA A 157 -18.28 9.20 -13.89
C ALA A 157 -19.44 8.40 -14.51
N ARG A 158 -19.85 8.73 -15.75
CA ARG A 158 -20.89 7.98 -16.49
C ARG A 158 -20.49 6.53 -16.69
N TYR A 159 -19.28 6.27 -17.18
CA TYR A 159 -18.80 4.90 -17.39
C TYR A 159 -18.78 4.11 -16.08
N VAL A 160 -18.10 4.65 -15.06
CA VAL A 160 -17.98 3.90 -13.80
C VAL A 160 -19.32 3.73 -13.10
N ARG A 161 -20.27 4.66 -13.24
CA ARG A 161 -21.64 4.50 -12.75
C ARG A 161 -22.36 3.32 -13.43
N ILE A 162 -22.23 3.16 -14.74
CA ILE A 162 -22.83 2.06 -15.47
C ILE A 162 -22.18 0.74 -15.04
N LEU A 163 -20.84 0.70 -15.00
CA LEU A 163 -20.08 -0.46 -14.55
C LEU A 163 -20.41 -0.86 -13.11
N SER A 164 -20.56 0.13 -12.20
CA SER A 164 -20.92 -0.16 -10.81
C SER A 164 -22.29 -0.81 -10.66
N ARG A 165 -23.28 -0.43 -11.49
CA ARG A 165 -24.59 -1.08 -11.52
C ARG A 165 -24.51 -2.52 -12.03
N ALA A 166 -23.69 -2.78 -13.05
CA ALA A 166 -23.45 -4.13 -13.56
C ALA A 166 -22.75 -5.01 -12.53
N VAL A 167 -21.75 -4.46 -11.83
CA VAL A 167 -21.05 -5.16 -10.74
C VAL A 167 -22.00 -5.42 -9.55
N ALA A 168 -22.80 -4.44 -9.15
CA ALA A 168 -23.81 -4.62 -8.10
C ALA A 168 -24.82 -5.71 -8.43
N TYR A 169 -25.23 -5.80 -9.70
CA TYR A 169 -26.09 -6.88 -10.17
C TYR A 169 -25.41 -8.25 -10.01
N ALA A 170 -24.15 -8.40 -10.40
CA ALA A 170 -23.40 -9.65 -10.23
C ALA A 170 -23.23 -10.01 -8.75
N HIS A 171 -22.95 -9.03 -7.87
CA HIS A 171 -22.83 -9.24 -6.42
C HIS A 171 -24.13 -9.73 -5.81
N LYS A 172 -25.31 -9.23 -6.26
CA LYS A 172 -26.63 -9.74 -5.82
C LYS A 172 -26.85 -11.21 -6.20
N HIS A 173 -26.15 -11.71 -7.22
CA HIS A 173 -26.14 -13.12 -7.62
C HIS A 173 -25.00 -13.94 -6.99
N GLY A 174 -24.25 -13.37 -6.03
CA GLY A 174 -23.15 -14.04 -5.34
C GLY A 174 -21.86 -14.15 -6.15
N ILE A 175 -21.75 -13.39 -7.26
CA ILE A 175 -20.60 -13.45 -8.18
C ILE A 175 -19.76 -12.19 -8.03
N LEU A 176 -18.46 -12.36 -7.67
CA LEU A 176 -17.45 -11.31 -7.65
C LEU A 176 -16.63 -11.38 -8.94
N HIS A 177 -16.25 -10.22 -9.49
CA HIS A 177 -15.44 -10.17 -10.71
C HIS A 177 -13.95 -10.46 -10.44
N ARG A 178 -13.36 -9.86 -9.40
CA ARG A 178 -11.99 -10.07 -8.91
C ARG A 178 -10.83 -9.66 -9.83
N ASP A 179 -11.09 -9.35 -11.09
CA ASP A 179 -10.09 -8.91 -12.09
C ASP A 179 -10.60 -7.77 -12.96
N LEU A 180 -11.31 -6.81 -12.35
CA LEU A 180 -11.75 -5.59 -13.04
C LEU A 180 -10.53 -4.74 -13.40
N LYS A 181 -10.43 -4.43 -14.71
CA LYS A 181 -9.38 -3.60 -15.31
C LYS A 181 -9.84 -3.08 -16.67
N PRO A 182 -9.23 -2.03 -17.23
CA PRO A 182 -9.65 -1.45 -18.51
C PRO A 182 -9.70 -2.45 -19.67
N SER A 183 -8.80 -3.43 -19.74
CA SER A 183 -8.80 -4.44 -20.79
C SER A 183 -9.97 -5.43 -20.72
N ASN A 184 -10.68 -5.51 -19.57
CA ASN A 184 -11.86 -6.34 -19.38
C ASN A 184 -13.17 -5.53 -19.48
N ILE A 185 -13.11 -4.32 -20.05
CA ILE A 185 -14.24 -3.47 -20.33
C ILE A 185 -14.23 -3.10 -21.80
N LEU A 186 -15.33 -3.42 -22.50
CA LEU A 186 -15.52 -3.12 -23.90
C LEU A 186 -16.46 -1.92 -24.04
N ILE A 187 -16.15 -1.01 -24.94
CA ILE A 187 -16.98 0.15 -25.28
C ILE A 187 -17.56 -0.12 -26.67
N ASP A 188 -18.88 -0.17 -26.77
CA ASP A 188 -19.57 -0.41 -28.02
C ASP A 188 -19.65 0.83 -28.93
N ALA A 189 -20.34 0.71 -30.04
CA ALA A 189 -20.52 1.78 -31.04
C ALA A 189 -21.40 2.95 -30.48
N GLU A 190 -22.25 2.67 -29.52
CA GLU A 190 -23.12 3.62 -28.82
C GLU A 190 -22.44 4.31 -27.62
N ASP A 191 -21.13 4.07 -27.43
CA ASP A 191 -20.33 4.59 -26.31
C ASP A 191 -20.78 4.03 -24.93
N GLU A 192 -21.36 2.81 -24.90
CA GLU A 192 -21.76 2.15 -23.66
C GLU A 192 -20.73 1.09 -23.23
N PRO A 193 -20.36 1.06 -21.92
CA PRO A 193 -19.39 0.10 -21.41
C PRO A 193 -20.02 -1.25 -21.06
N HIS A 194 -19.33 -2.33 -21.42
CA HIS A 194 -19.70 -3.73 -21.13
C HIS A 194 -18.56 -4.45 -20.42
N ILE A 195 -18.87 -5.16 -19.33
CA ILE A 195 -17.90 -5.94 -18.56
C ILE A 195 -17.79 -7.35 -19.16
N THR A 196 -16.55 -7.79 -19.39
CA THR A 196 -16.25 -9.16 -19.84
C THR A 196 -15.35 -9.88 -18.83
N ASP A 197 -15.20 -11.21 -19.00
CA ASP A 197 -14.26 -12.03 -18.23
C ASP A 197 -14.52 -12.07 -16.70
N PHE A 198 -15.79 -12.18 -16.28
CA PHE A 198 -16.13 -12.38 -14.88
C PHE A 198 -15.45 -13.62 -14.27
N GLY A 199 -14.60 -13.41 -13.28
CA GLY A 199 -14.11 -14.43 -12.34
C GLY A 199 -13.26 -15.59 -12.89
N LEU A 200 -13.22 -15.78 -14.23
CA LEU A 200 -12.69 -16.96 -14.90
C LEU A 200 -11.17 -17.19 -14.74
N ALA A 201 -10.43 -16.23 -14.23
CA ALA A 201 -8.97 -16.23 -14.33
C ALA A 201 -8.20 -16.40 -13.02
N LYS A 202 -8.73 -16.04 -11.87
CA LYS A 202 -7.92 -15.87 -10.66
C LYS A 202 -7.88 -17.05 -9.70
N ARG A 203 -8.73 -18.08 -9.91
CA ARG A 203 -8.66 -19.32 -9.12
C ARG A 203 -7.79 -20.42 -9.73
N LEU A 204 -7.23 -20.21 -10.92
CA LEU A 204 -6.37 -21.18 -11.61
C LEU A 204 -4.88 -21.10 -11.24
N GLY A 205 -4.50 -20.28 -10.25
CA GLY A 205 -3.12 -20.17 -9.77
C GLY A 205 -2.98 -20.70 -8.35
N PRO A 206 -2.06 -21.63 -8.05
CA PRO A 206 -1.84 -22.10 -6.70
C PRO A 206 -1.05 -21.04 -5.92
N VAL A 207 -1.67 -20.46 -4.89
CA VAL A 207 -0.94 -19.94 -3.73
C VAL A 207 -0.68 -21.08 -2.73
N SER A 208 -0.98 -22.34 -3.09
CA SER A 208 -0.75 -23.50 -2.22
C SER A 208 0.29 -24.42 -2.84
N SER A 209 1.42 -24.47 -2.17
CA SER A 209 2.60 -25.34 -2.33
C SER A 209 3.75 -24.78 -3.20
N GLY A 210 4.72 -24.31 -2.52
CA GLY A 210 6.16 -24.13 -2.65
C GLY A 210 6.96 -24.47 -3.92
N HIS A 211 6.39 -24.44 -5.15
CA HIS A 211 7.13 -24.72 -6.38
C HIS A 211 6.67 -23.85 -7.55
N THR A 212 6.61 -22.51 -7.38
CA THR A 212 6.60 -21.61 -8.54
C THR A 212 8.03 -21.44 -9.05
N ARG A 213 8.41 -22.21 -10.06
CA ARG A 213 9.66 -22.09 -10.83
C ARG A 213 9.71 -20.82 -11.71
N SER A 214 8.98 -19.78 -11.41
CA SER A 214 9.16 -18.43 -11.96
C SER A 214 8.28 -17.50 -11.13
N GLY A 215 8.83 -16.51 -10.46
CA GLY A 215 8.17 -15.47 -9.68
C GLY A 215 7.32 -14.50 -10.51
N ALA A 216 6.56 -15.00 -11.49
CA ALA A 216 5.65 -14.22 -12.32
C ALA A 216 4.34 -14.01 -11.54
N ILE A 217 4.16 -12.84 -10.97
CA ILE A 217 2.87 -12.34 -10.52
C ILE A 217 1.97 -12.26 -11.76
N LEU A 218 0.94 -13.12 -11.80
CA LEU A 218 0.03 -13.23 -12.94
C LEU A 218 -0.99 -12.10 -12.89
N GLY A 219 -0.92 -11.14 -13.82
CA GLY A 219 -1.87 -10.03 -13.98
C GLY A 219 -1.25 -8.65 -13.78
N THR A 220 -2.07 -7.62 -13.99
CA THR A 220 -1.68 -6.21 -13.78
C THR A 220 -2.07 -5.82 -12.35
N PRO A 221 -1.11 -5.71 -11.40
CA PRO A 221 -1.42 -5.50 -9.99
C PRO A 221 -2.00 -4.10 -9.68
N SER A 222 -1.94 -3.18 -10.63
CA SER A 222 -2.36 -1.79 -10.48
C SER A 222 -3.83 -1.58 -10.11
N TYR A 223 -4.71 -2.56 -10.41
CA TYR A 223 -6.15 -2.50 -10.12
C TYR A 223 -6.57 -3.47 -9.00
N MET A 224 -5.63 -4.24 -8.48
CA MET A 224 -5.85 -5.22 -7.44
C MET A 224 -6.09 -4.54 -6.10
N SER A 225 -7.07 -5.01 -5.32
CA SER A 225 -7.28 -4.50 -3.98
C SER A 225 -6.17 -4.95 -3.00
N PRO A 226 -5.91 -4.21 -1.91
CA PRO A 226 -4.89 -4.59 -0.92
C PRO A 226 -5.07 -5.99 -0.34
N GLU A 227 -6.29 -6.41 -0.04
CA GLU A 227 -6.60 -7.75 0.47
C GLU A 227 -6.34 -8.84 -0.55
N GLN A 228 -6.55 -8.55 -1.85
CA GLN A 228 -6.14 -9.45 -2.93
C GLN A 228 -4.62 -9.53 -3.05
N ALA A 229 -3.94 -8.40 -3.00
CA ALA A 229 -2.49 -8.29 -3.05
C ALA A 229 -1.81 -9.03 -1.88
N GLN A 230 -2.45 -9.06 -0.71
CA GLN A 230 -2.01 -9.82 0.47
C GLN A 230 -2.33 -11.32 0.41
N GLY A 231 -3.02 -11.80 -0.64
CA GLY A 231 -3.38 -13.21 -0.80
C GLY A 231 -4.50 -13.69 0.15
N LYS A 232 -5.28 -12.79 0.73
CA LYS A 232 -6.39 -13.09 1.65
C LYS A 232 -7.64 -13.55 0.90
N THR A 233 -7.51 -14.62 0.12
CA THR A 233 -8.56 -15.09 -0.80
C THR A 233 -9.87 -15.47 -0.11
N ASN A 234 -9.84 -15.89 1.16
CA ASN A 234 -11.02 -16.27 1.93
C ASN A 234 -11.77 -15.08 2.55
N GLU A 235 -11.15 -13.90 2.56
CA GLU A 235 -11.73 -12.66 3.11
C GLU A 235 -12.24 -11.73 2.00
N LEU A 236 -12.18 -12.15 0.72
CA LEU A 236 -12.61 -11.33 -0.40
C LEU A 236 -14.13 -11.17 -0.44
N GLY A 237 -14.58 -9.92 -0.42
CA GLY A 237 -15.97 -9.53 -0.55
C GLY A 237 -16.19 -8.49 -1.67
N PRO A 238 -17.42 -7.96 -1.81
CA PRO A 238 -17.78 -6.93 -2.79
C PRO A 238 -16.86 -5.72 -2.81
N ALA A 239 -16.25 -5.37 -1.68
CA ALA A 239 -15.35 -4.24 -1.54
C ALA A 239 -14.07 -4.35 -2.40
N CYS A 240 -13.67 -5.56 -2.83
CA CYS A 240 -12.52 -5.71 -3.73
C CYS A 240 -12.83 -5.17 -5.13
N ASP A 241 -14.03 -5.40 -5.65
CA ASP A 241 -14.45 -4.90 -6.96
C ASP A 241 -14.73 -3.39 -6.90
N VAL A 242 -15.23 -2.86 -5.77
CA VAL A 242 -15.34 -1.41 -5.52
C VAL A 242 -13.98 -0.72 -5.62
N TYR A 243 -12.94 -1.32 -5.03
CA TYR A 243 -11.57 -0.82 -5.15
C TYR A 243 -11.10 -0.78 -6.62
N SER A 244 -11.32 -1.87 -7.36
CA SER A 244 -10.95 -1.96 -8.78
C SER A 244 -11.69 -0.93 -9.64
N LEU A 245 -12.99 -0.69 -9.39
CA LEU A 245 -13.75 0.40 -10.02
C LEU A 245 -13.15 1.77 -9.68
N GLY A 246 -12.71 1.98 -8.45
CA GLY A 246 -11.97 3.18 -8.04
C GLY A 246 -10.65 3.35 -8.77
N ALA A 247 -9.89 2.26 -8.97
CA ALA A 247 -8.63 2.28 -9.73
C ALA A 247 -8.85 2.61 -11.22
N ILE A 248 -9.92 2.10 -11.81
CA ILE A 248 -10.35 2.45 -13.16
C ILE A 248 -10.75 3.92 -13.24
N LEU A 249 -11.58 4.41 -12.30
CA LEU A 249 -11.94 5.83 -12.24
C LEU A 249 -10.72 6.73 -12.12
N TYR A 250 -9.76 6.36 -11.27
CA TYR A 250 -8.50 7.09 -11.10
C TYR A 250 -7.76 7.23 -12.42
N GLU A 251 -7.64 6.15 -13.19
CA GLU A 251 -6.96 6.16 -14.47
C GLU A 251 -7.73 6.94 -15.53
N LEU A 252 -9.05 6.80 -15.57
CA LEU A 252 -9.90 7.54 -16.49
C LEU A 252 -9.75 9.05 -16.35
N ILE A 253 -9.64 9.57 -15.12
CA ILE A 253 -9.51 11.02 -14.87
C ILE A 253 -8.05 11.49 -14.80
N GLY A 254 -7.12 10.63 -14.37
CA GLY A 254 -5.71 10.97 -14.15
C GLY A 254 -4.76 10.56 -15.27
N GLY A 255 -5.19 9.70 -16.21
CA GLY A 255 -4.39 9.21 -17.34
C GLY A 255 -3.36 8.15 -16.98
N ARG A 256 -3.33 7.67 -15.73
CA ARG A 256 -2.46 6.58 -15.27
C ARG A 256 -3.12 5.86 -14.10
N PRO A 257 -2.81 4.57 -13.87
CA PRO A 257 -3.33 3.86 -12.70
C PRO A 257 -2.79 4.46 -11.39
N PRO A 258 -3.46 4.22 -10.23
CA PRO A 258 -3.07 4.77 -8.94
C PRO A 258 -1.67 4.34 -8.49
N PHE A 259 -1.29 3.10 -8.83
CA PHE A 259 0.00 2.51 -8.50
C PHE A 259 0.63 1.86 -9.72
N ARG A 260 1.89 2.19 -9.96
CA ARG A 260 2.71 1.61 -11.02
C ARG A 260 4.18 1.74 -10.65
N ALA A 261 4.92 0.64 -10.71
CA ALA A 261 6.36 0.58 -10.49
C ALA A 261 7.05 -0.20 -11.62
N GLU A 262 8.36 -0.28 -11.58
CA GLU A 262 9.16 -0.99 -12.60
C GLU A 262 8.91 -2.50 -12.56
N THR A 263 8.69 -3.07 -11.37
CA THR A 263 8.36 -4.49 -11.23
C THR A 263 6.93 -4.70 -10.73
N PRO A 264 6.29 -5.82 -11.12
CA PRO A 264 4.98 -6.18 -10.58
C PRO A 264 4.96 -6.32 -9.06
N LEU A 265 6.05 -6.79 -8.45
CA LEU A 265 6.17 -6.95 -7.00
C LEU A 265 6.18 -5.59 -6.29
N ASP A 266 6.94 -4.63 -6.81
CA ASP A 266 6.97 -3.28 -6.24
C ASP A 266 5.60 -2.59 -6.36
N THR A 267 4.87 -2.84 -7.47
CA THR A 267 3.49 -2.36 -7.61
C THR A 267 2.57 -2.96 -6.55
N VAL A 268 2.69 -4.27 -6.28
CA VAL A 268 1.95 -4.95 -5.20
C VAL A 268 2.26 -4.31 -3.83
N MET A 269 3.53 -4.04 -3.53
CA MET A 269 3.93 -3.37 -2.28
C MET A 269 3.32 -1.96 -2.19
N GLN A 270 3.31 -1.19 -3.29
CA GLN A 270 2.63 0.10 -3.31
C GLN A 270 1.12 -0.03 -3.05
N VAL A 271 0.45 -1.02 -3.65
CA VAL A 271 -0.98 -1.29 -3.43
C VAL A 271 -1.27 -1.58 -1.96
N ILE A 272 -0.40 -2.31 -1.27
CA ILE A 272 -0.57 -2.67 0.14
C ILE A 272 -0.31 -1.47 1.06
N ASP A 273 0.81 -0.76 0.86
CA ASP A 273 1.36 0.13 1.87
C ASP A 273 1.19 1.63 1.57
N HIS A 274 1.13 2.03 0.28
CA HIS A 274 1.15 3.45 -0.08
C HIS A 274 -0.26 3.99 -0.36
N GLN A 275 -0.48 5.25 0.01
CA GLN A 275 -1.67 5.99 -0.41
C GLN A 275 -1.53 6.45 -1.86
N PRO A 276 -2.61 6.45 -2.66
CA PRO A 276 -2.56 6.98 -4.02
C PRO A 276 -2.31 8.49 -4.00
N VAL A 277 -1.57 8.98 -4.98
CA VAL A 277 -1.43 10.44 -5.19
C VAL A 277 -2.82 11.00 -5.52
N PRO A 278 -3.28 12.08 -4.86
CA PRO A 278 -4.55 12.70 -5.21
C PRO A 278 -4.63 13.06 -6.70
N PRO A 279 -5.69 12.67 -7.42
CA PRO A 279 -5.83 12.92 -8.85
C PRO A 279 -5.64 14.38 -9.27
N ARG A 280 -6.06 15.33 -8.45
CA ARG A 280 -5.91 16.77 -8.71
C ARG A 280 -4.46 17.27 -8.68
N LEU A 281 -3.55 16.53 -8.04
CA LEU A 281 -2.10 16.82 -8.14
C LEU A 281 -1.53 16.40 -9.49
N LEU A 282 -2.18 15.46 -10.19
CA LEU A 282 -1.81 15.07 -11.55
C LEU A 282 -2.44 16.01 -12.59
N ASN A 283 -3.71 16.37 -12.37
CA ASN A 283 -4.47 17.25 -13.24
C ASN A 283 -5.38 18.18 -12.41
N PRO A 284 -5.00 19.46 -12.24
CA PRO A 284 -5.77 20.41 -11.43
C PRO A 284 -7.20 20.69 -11.95
N LYS A 285 -7.53 20.28 -13.19
CA LYS A 285 -8.88 20.43 -13.77
C LYS A 285 -9.88 19.38 -13.29
N ILE A 286 -9.42 18.38 -12.53
CA ILE A 286 -10.31 17.35 -11.97
C ILE A 286 -11.19 17.97 -10.88
N ASP A 287 -12.49 17.69 -10.92
CA ASP A 287 -13.43 18.15 -9.93
C ASP A 287 -13.16 17.53 -8.56
N HIS A 288 -13.34 18.32 -7.50
CA HIS A 288 -13.10 17.85 -6.13
C HIS A 288 -14.00 16.68 -5.73
N ASP A 289 -15.25 16.68 -6.18
CA ASP A 289 -16.23 15.66 -5.81
C ASP A 289 -15.87 14.30 -6.40
N ILE A 290 -15.50 14.26 -7.70
CA ILE A 290 -15.10 12.99 -8.32
C ILE A 290 -13.77 12.47 -7.77
N GLU A 291 -12.82 13.36 -7.40
CA GLU A 291 -11.61 12.98 -6.66
C GLU A 291 -11.97 12.33 -5.32
N THR A 292 -12.93 12.92 -4.59
CA THR A 292 -13.36 12.41 -3.29
C THR A 292 -14.00 11.03 -3.41
N ILE A 293 -14.88 10.82 -4.41
CA ILE A 293 -15.47 9.50 -4.72
C ILE A 293 -14.36 8.49 -5.06
N CYS A 294 -13.45 8.87 -5.93
CA CYS A 294 -12.34 8.03 -6.37
C CYS A 294 -11.46 7.58 -5.19
N LEU A 295 -11.03 8.52 -4.34
CA LEU A 295 -10.18 8.22 -3.19
C LEU A 295 -10.88 7.38 -2.14
N LYS A 296 -12.22 7.55 -1.94
CA LYS A 296 -13.01 6.68 -1.06
C LYS A 296 -13.01 5.24 -1.54
N CYS A 297 -13.13 4.99 -2.84
CA CYS A 297 -13.01 3.63 -3.38
C CYS A 297 -11.62 3.01 -3.12
N LEU A 298 -10.55 3.82 -3.13
CA LEU A 298 -9.15 3.40 -3.00
C LEU A 298 -8.65 3.30 -1.56
N GLU A 299 -9.55 3.42 -0.56
CA GLU A 299 -9.19 3.20 0.84
C GLU A 299 -8.63 1.79 1.04
N LYS A 300 -7.59 1.69 1.89
CA LYS A 300 -6.93 0.41 2.14
C LYS A 300 -7.81 -0.54 2.93
N ASP A 301 -8.53 0.00 3.92
CA ASP A 301 -9.52 -0.75 4.69
C ASP A 301 -10.79 -0.95 3.86
N PRO A 302 -11.22 -2.20 3.61
CA PRO A 302 -12.47 -2.48 2.90
C PRO A 302 -13.71 -1.83 3.53
N GLU A 303 -13.75 -1.71 4.87
CA GLU A 303 -14.88 -1.10 5.60
C GLU A 303 -14.95 0.43 5.42
N ALA A 304 -13.86 1.08 5.05
CA ALA A 304 -13.81 2.50 4.79
C ALA A 304 -14.24 2.87 3.35
N ARG A 305 -14.41 1.90 2.46
CA ARG A 305 -14.90 2.09 1.08
C ARG A 305 -16.41 2.26 1.07
N TYR A 306 -17.00 2.30 -0.11
CA TYR A 306 -18.44 2.10 -0.25
C TYR A 306 -18.81 0.66 0.13
N ALA A 307 -19.89 0.46 0.86
CA ALA A 307 -20.32 -0.86 1.31
C ALA A 307 -20.74 -1.77 0.14
N SER A 308 -21.15 -1.16 -0.98
CA SER A 308 -21.52 -1.87 -2.21
C SER A 308 -21.15 -1.07 -3.47
N ALA A 309 -21.07 -1.76 -4.61
CA ALA A 309 -20.95 -1.11 -5.91
C ALA A 309 -22.21 -0.28 -6.25
N GLU A 310 -23.38 -0.60 -5.67
CA GLU A 310 -24.62 0.15 -5.84
C GLU A 310 -24.50 1.55 -5.21
N GLU A 311 -24.00 1.65 -3.97
CA GLU A 311 -23.74 2.94 -3.29
C GLU A 311 -22.75 3.82 -4.06
N LEU A 312 -21.69 3.22 -4.63
CA LEU A 312 -20.78 3.94 -5.51
C LEU A 312 -21.52 4.49 -6.74
N GLY A 313 -22.38 3.69 -7.35
CA GLY A 313 -23.18 4.10 -8.50
C GLY A 313 -24.15 5.23 -8.20
N GLU A 314 -24.76 5.23 -7.01
CA GLU A 314 -25.64 6.30 -6.54
C GLU A 314 -24.88 7.61 -6.31
N ASP A 315 -23.69 7.53 -5.72
CA ASP A 315 -22.86 8.72 -5.45
C ASP A 315 -22.32 9.34 -6.74
N LEU A 316 -21.95 8.49 -7.73
CA LEU A 316 -21.60 8.94 -9.08
C LEU A 316 -22.81 9.56 -9.81
N GLN A 317 -24.03 9.05 -9.58
CA GLN A 317 -25.24 9.65 -10.14
C GLN A 317 -25.46 11.05 -9.54
N ARG A 318 -25.35 11.22 -8.22
CA ARG A 318 -25.43 12.54 -7.56
C ARG A 318 -24.44 13.53 -8.14
N TYR A 319 -23.18 13.10 -8.33
CA TYR A 319 -22.16 13.91 -9.00
C TYR A 319 -22.61 14.37 -10.40
N LEU A 320 -23.17 13.44 -11.20
CA LEU A 320 -23.65 13.76 -12.55
C LEU A 320 -24.86 14.72 -12.55
N ASP A 321 -25.73 14.62 -11.56
CA ASP A 321 -26.90 15.47 -11.39
C ASP A 321 -26.55 16.84 -10.78
N GLY A 322 -25.32 16.98 -10.22
CA GLY A 322 -24.88 18.20 -9.56
C GLY A 322 -25.33 18.29 -8.10
N ASP A 323 -25.80 17.18 -7.53
CA ASP A 323 -26.21 17.06 -6.14
C ASP A 323 -25.02 16.87 -5.20
N SER A 324 -25.23 17.07 -3.90
CA SER A 324 -24.19 16.80 -2.92
C SER A 324 -23.90 15.30 -2.80
N ILE A 325 -22.63 14.93 -2.92
CA ILE A 325 -22.18 13.55 -2.81
C ILE A 325 -22.12 13.08 -1.35
N HIS A 326 -22.41 11.81 -1.10
CA HIS A 326 -22.29 11.21 0.24
C HIS A 326 -20.83 11.06 0.70
N ALA A 327 -19.90 10.90 -0.24
CA ALA A 327 -18.47 10.86 0.08
C ALA A 327 -17.92 12.12 0.75
N ARG A 328 -18.61 13.27 0.64
CA ARG A 328 -18.23 14.54 1.32
C ARG A 328 -18.26 14.46 2.86
N SER A 329 -19.00 13.52 3.44
CA SER A 329 -18.97 13.30 4.89
C SER A 329 -17.61 12.74 5.39
N PHE A 330 -16.69 12.46 4.51
CA PHE A 330 -15.29 12.15 4.80
C PHE A 330 -14.54 13.42 5.23
N ASN A 331 -14.84 13.87 6.45
CA ASN A 331 -14.30 15.07 7.04
C ASN A 331 -12.78 14.99 7.19
N MET A 332 -12.10 16.16 7.12
CA MET A 332 -10.70 16.35 7.48
C MET A 332 -10.37 15.71 8.84
N ILE A 333 -11.35 15.66 9.76
CA ILE A 333 -11.29 14.98 11.06
C ILE A 333 -11.04 13.48 10.90
N ASP A 334 -11.72 12.78 9.97
CA ASP A 334 -11.53 11.34 9.73
C ASP A 334 -10.17 11.04 9.07
N ARG A 335 -9.66 11.95 8.24
CA ARG A 335 -8.28 11.84 7.73
C ARG A 335 -7.26 12.01 8.84
N ILE A 336 -7.46 12.98 9.72
CA ILE A 336 -6.59 13.19 10.91
C ILE A 336 -6.71 11.98 11.84
N ALA A 337 -7.92 11.49 12.11
CA ALA A 337 -8.13 10.31 12.96
C ALA A 337 -7.38 9.09 12.41
N ARG A 338 -7.47 8.82 11.12
CA ARG A 338 -6.75 7.69 10.48
C ARG A 338 -5.24 7.86 10.48
N VAL A 339 -4.72 9.08 10.27
CA VAL A 339 -3.28 9.33 10.42
C VAL A 339 -2.83 9.06 11.85
N LEU A 340 -3.68 9.39 12.85
CA LEU A 340 -3.40 9.14 14.27
C LEU A 340 -3.55 7.65 14.66
N GLU A 341 -4.37 6.89 13.95
CA GLU A 341 -4.57 5.45 14.17
C GLU A 341 -3.51 4.58 13.46
N ARG A 342 -2.76 5.15 12.52
CA ARG A 342 -1.71 4.42 11.82
C ARG A 342 -0.70 3.84 12.80
N ASP A 343 -0.45 2.54 12.69
CA ASP A 343 0.47 1.79 13.53
C ASP A 343 1.32 0.87 12.63
N THR A 344 2.55 1.30 12.39
CA THR A 344 3.54 0.57 11.59
C THR A 344 4.70 0.19 12.48
N HIS A 345 5.25 -0.97 12.49
CA HIS A 345 6.45 -1.39 13.25
C HIS A 345 6.38 -1.39 14.79
N THR A 346 5.28 -0.99 15.43
CA THR A 346 5.24 -0.99 16.91
C THR A 346 5.27 -2.38 17.51
N ALA A 347 4.82 -3.41 16.77
CA ALA A 347 4.91 -4.81 17.19
C ALA A 347 6.36 -5.26 17.42
N ASP A 348 7.31 -4.75 16.64
CA ASP A 348 8.74 -5.07 16.73
C ASP A 348 9.36 -4.60 18.06
N PHE A 349 8.75 -3.61 18.70
CA PHE A 349 9.21 -3.01 19.96
C PHE A 349 8.43 -3.49 21.20
N SER A 350 7.58 -4.50 21.05
CA SER A 350 6.75 -5.02 22.15
C SER A 350 7.55 -5.44 23.39
N THR A 351 8.77 -5.96 23.18
CA THR A 351 9.71 -6.33 24.26
C THR A 351 10.22 -5.15 25.08
N TRP A 352 10.16 -3.93 24.55
CA TRP A 352 10.63 -2.71 25.22
C TRP A 352 9.62 -2.14 26.20
N SER A 353 8.39 -2.66 26.21
CA SER A 353 7.28 -2.11 27.00
C SER A 353 7.58 -1.98 28.49
N SER A 354 8.20 -3.01 29.10
CA SER A 354 8.56 -2.99 30.51
C SER A 354 9.66 -1.96 30.84
N MET A 355 10.67 -1.87 29.97
CA MET A 355 11.75 -0.90 30.13
C MET A 355 11.21 0.55 30.03
N ILE A 356 10.33 0.81 29.07
CA ILE A 356 9.72 2.14 28.88
C ILE A 356 8.87 2.54 30.09
N LEU A 357 8.11 1.61 30.68
CA LEU A 357 7.31 1.88 31.88
C LEU A 357 8.19 2.19 33.11
N VAL A 358 9.31 1.48 33.28
CA VAL A 358 10.29 1.79 34.34
C VAL A 358 10.95 3.16 34.08
N THR A 359 11.30 3.45 32.83
CA THR A 359 11.82 4.77 32.41
C THR A 359 10.84 5.89 32.76
N ALA A 360 9.53 5.68 32.52
CA ALA A 360 8.49 6.65 32.90
C ALA A 360 8.51 7.00 34.39
N ALA A 361 8.63 5.99 35.26
CA ALA A 361 8.71 6.20 36.71
C ALA A 361 9.98 6.97 37.10
N ILE A 362 11.13 6.62 36.51
CA ILE A 362 12.41 7.29 36.81
C ILE A 362 12.36 8.76 36.38
N VAL A 363 11.88 9.04 35.16
CA VAL A 363 11.78 10.42 34.65
C VAL A 363 10.78 11.24 35.45
N GLY A 364 9.64 10.66 35.83
CA GLY A 364 8.65 11.33 36.68
C GLY A 364 9.18 11.70 38.05
N LEU A 365 9.77 10.73 38.74
CA LEU A 365 10.32 10.95 40.11
C LEU A 365 11.44 11.97 40.12
N GLU A 366 12.35 11.93 39.14
CA GLU A 366 13.45 12.88 39.05
C GLU A 366 12.93 14.30 38.83
N ASN A 367 12.05 14.52 37.84
CA ASN A 367 11.54 15.87 37.54
C ASN A 367 10.68 16.43 38.70
N ILE A 368 9.94 15.59 39.42
CA ILE A 368 9.27 15.96 40.65
C ILE A 368 10.32 16.37 41.71
N GLY A 369 11.39 15.61 41.88
CA GLY A 369 12.49 15.93 42.79
C GLY A 369 13.15 17.27 42.45
N VAL A 370 13.47 17.52 41.17
CA VAL A 370 14.01 18.80 40.72
C VAL A 370 13.03 19.95 40.99
N PHE A 371 11.73 19.74 40.74
CA PHE A 371 10.70 20.72 41.05
C PHE A 371 10.71 21.07 42.55
N PHE A 372 10.77 20.07 43.46
CA PHE A 372 10.84 20.32 44.89
C PHE A 372 12.13 21.02 45.32
N LEU A 373 13.30 20.69 44.71
CA LEU A 373 14.55 21.41 44.96
C LEU A 373 14.41 22.88 44.60
N VAL A 374 13.79 23.19 43.49
CA VAL A 374 13.51 24.56 43.02
C VAL A 374 12.49 25.25 43.94
N TRP A 375 11.39 24.57 44.29
CA TRP A 375 10.31 25.11 45.13
C TRP A 375 10.77 25.43 46.54
N THR A 376 11.68 24.60 47.12
CA THR A 376 12.24 24.80 48.46
C THR A 376 13.50 25.67 48.46
N GLU A 377 13.81 26.31 47.34
CA GLU A 377 14.98 27.20 47.17
C GLU A 377 16.31 26.54 47.59
N GLN A 378 16.44 25.23 47.33
CA GLN A 378 17.66 24.50 47.61
C GLN A 378 18.83 24.99 46.73
N PRO A 379 20.10 24.84 47.19
CA PRO A 379 21.25 25.29 46.41
C PRO A 379 21.29 24.75 45.00
N PRO A 380 21.50 25.59 43.95
CA PRO A 380 21.44 25.17 42.54
C PRO A 380 22.40 24.04 42.16
N TRP A 381 23.49 23.88 42.89
CA TRP A 381 24.47 22.81 42.65
C TRP A 381 23.90 21.39 42.85
N LEU A 382 22.76 21.22 43.53
CA LEU A 382 22.09 19.92 43.69
C LEU A 382 21.33 19.48 42.46
N ILE A 383 20.92 20.38 41.58
CA ILE A 383 20.12 20.06 40.37
C ILE A 383 20.94 19.26 39.36
N LEU A 384 22.20 19.65 39.14
CA LEU A 384 23.06 19.01 38.16
C LEU A 384 23.39 17.55 38.51
N PRO A 385 23.80 17.21 39.75
CA PRO A 385 23.99 15.81 40.15
C PRO A 385 22.72 14.97 40.09
N ALA A 386 21.55 15.53 40.43
CA ALA A 386 20.27 14.81 40.31
C ALA A 386 20.00 14.38 38.87
N ARG A 387 20.18 15.28 37.92
CA ARG A 387 20.05 14.97 36.48
C ARG A 387 21.10 13.98 35.99
N PHE A 388 22.36 14.15 36.42
CA PHE A 388 23.41 13.21 36.05
C PHE A 388 23.10 11.80 36.55
N LEU A 389 22.61 11.66 37.76
CA LEU A 389 22.18 10.39 38.34
C LEU A 389 21.07 9.75 37.51
N GLN A 390 20.08 10.52 37.04
CA GLN A 390 19.04 10.02 36.14
C GLN A 390 19.65 9.39 34.90
N PHE A 391 20.56 10.06 34.20
CA PHE A 391 21.19 9.50 32.99
C PHE A 391 21.98 8.23 33.27
N VAL A 392 22.68 8.16 34.41
CA VAL A 392 23.40 6.95 34.81
C VAL A 392 22.40 5.79 35.02
N VAL A 393 21.32 6.03 35.75
CA VAL A 393 20.30 5.02 36.04
C VAL A 393 19.63 4.55 34.75
N LEU A 394 19.26 5.46 33.84
CA LEU A 394 18.69 5.11 32.53
C LEU A 394 19.68 4.36 31.66
N GLY A 395 20.96 4.73 31.67
CA GLY A 395 22.01 4.02 30.94
C GLY A 395 22.21 2.59 31.44
N VAL A 396 22.19 2.39 32.77
CA VAL A 396 22.28 1.07 33.41
C VAL A 396 21.03 0.23 33.07
N LEU A 397 19.84 0.82 33.16
CA LEU A 397 18.58 0.15 32.78
C LEU A 397 18.61 -0.32 31.33
N PHE A 398 19.02 0.56 30.43
CA PHE A 398 19.17 0.24 29.02
C PHE A 398 20.20 -0.86 28.77
N TRP A 399 21.36 -0.79 29.41
CA TRP A 399 22.40 -1.81 29.31
C TRP A 399 21.92 -3.17 29.83
N LEU A 400 21.22 -3.21 30.96
CA LEU A 400 20.66 -4.43 31.51
C LEU A 400 19.63 -5.07 30.56
N HIS A 401 18.79 -4.23 29.95
CA HIS A 401 17.77 -4.71 29.00
C HIS A 401 18.38 -5.23 27.70
N ARG A 402 19.48 -4.62 27.23
CA ARG A 402 20.14 -4.93 25.95
C ARG A 402 21.44 -5.73 26.09
N ARG A 403 21.67 -6.34 27.22
CA ARG A 403 22.94 -7.01 27.56
C ARG A 403 23.44 -7.99 26.50
N SER A 404 22.55 -8.64 25.75
CA SER A 404 22.88 -9.60 24.69
C SER A 404 23.04 -8.98 23.30
N GLN A 405 22.51 -7.79 23.04
CA GLN A 405 22.48 -7.14 21.73
C GLN A 405 22.53 -5.62 21.87
N LEU A 406 23.73 -5.07 22.04
CA LEU A 406 23.92 -3.63 22.25
C LEU A 406 23.67 -2.78 21.01
N LEU A 407 23.82 -3.32 19.81
CA LEU A 407 23.62 -2.59 18.54
C LEU A 407 22.22 -2.85 17.97
N PRO A 408 21.65 -1.90 17.20
CA PRO A 408 20.35 -2.06 16.57
C PRO A 408 20.38 -3.15 15.50
N THR A 409 19.40 -4.04 15.50
CA THR A 409 19.34 -5.21 14.63
C THR A 409 18.53 -5.00 13.36
N GLY A 410 17.55 -4.09 13.36
CA GLY A 410 16.64 -3.80 12.25
C GLY A 410 16.74 -2.38 11.72
N ALA A 411 16.15 -2.13 10.53
CA ALA A 411 16.10 -0.79 9.93
C ALA A 411 15.29 0.18 10.81
N ALA A 412 14.10 -0.22 11.24
CA ALA A 412 13.24 0.57 12.13
C ALA A 412 13.94 0.90 13.46
N GLU A 413 14.67 -0.06 14.03
CA GLU A 413 15.42 0.18 15.25
C GLU A 413 16.56 1.18 15.06
N ARG A 414 17.28 1.16 13.93
CA ARG A 414 18.33 2.15 13.60
C ARG A 414 17.78 3.57 13.49
N GLU A 415 16.63 3.74 12.84
CA GLU A 415 15.98 5.06 12.75
C GLU A 415 15.58 5.59 14.12
N LEU A 416 14.97 4.76 14.96
CA LEU A 416 14.58 5.12 16.32
C LEU A 416 15.80 5.54 17.14
N TRP A 417 16.91 4.81 17.04
CA TRP A 417 18.16 5.16 17.70
C TRP A 417 18.70 6.51 17.21
N THR A 418 18.64 6.78 15.91
CA THR A 418 19.11 8.05 15.34
C THR A 418 18.32 9.23 15.90
N ILE A 419 16.99 9.10 16.02
CA ILE A 419 16.12 10.13 16.60
C ILE A 419 16.51 10.39 18.06
N TRP A 420 16.66 9.34 18.86
CA TRP A 420 16.93 9.49 20.30
C TRP A 420 18.37 9.89 20.61
N ILE A 421 19.36 9.41 19.85
CA ILE A 421 20.75 9.88 19.96
C ILE A 421 20.81 11.37 19.64
N GLY A 422 20.11 11.82 18.58
CA GLY A 422 19.99 13.24 18.24
C GLY A 422 19.37 14.05 19.39
N TYR A 423 18.27 13.57 19.96
CA TYR A 423 17.62 14.19 21.11
C TYR A 423 18.56 14.34 22.32
N PHE A 424 19.24 13.27 22.72
CA PHE A 424 20.17 13.31 23.85
C PHE A 424 21.39 14.18 23.56
N THR A 425 21.91 14.17 22.32
CA THR A 425 23.02 15.05 21.93
C THR A 425 22.64 16.52 22.10
N VAL A 426 21.47 16.92 21.58
CA VAL A 426 20.97 18.29 21.75
C VAL A 426 20.77 18.63 23.24
N HIS A 427 20.24 17.67 24.03
CA HIS A 427 20.07 17.85 25.47
C HIS A 427 21.38 18.20 26.15
N PHE A 428 22.45 17.43 25.95
CA PHE A 428 23.76 17.67 26.55
C PHE A 428 24.37 18.98 26.07
N VAL A 429 24.29 19.26 24.76
CA VAL A 429 24.81 20.53 24.20
C VAL A 429 24.08 21.73 24.79
N MET A 430 22.73 21.65 24.89
CA MET A 430 21.94 22.76 25.49
C MET A 430 22.30 23.03 26.94
N VAL A 431 22.41 21.97 27.76
CA VAL A 431 22.83 22.13 29.17
C VAL A 431 24.22 22.73 29.25
N PHE A 432 25.16 22.28 28.41
CA PHE A 432 26.52 22.81 28.38
C PHE A 432 26.54 24.27 27.93
N VAL A 433 25.84 24.64 26.85
CA VAL A 433 25.79 26.01 26.33
C VAL A 433 25.16 26.96 27.33
N THR A 434 24.01 26.61 27.93
CA THR A 434 23.35 27.46 28.92
C THR A 434 24.24 27.69 30.16
N ARG A 435 24.96 26.65 30.61
CA ARG A 435 25.89 26.77 31.74
C ARG A 435 27.10 27.64 31.42
N THR A 436 27.66 27.48 30.19
CA THR A 436 28.79 28.31 29.74
C THR A 436 28.40 29.77 29.63
N LEU A 437 27.22 30.06 29.05
CA LEU A 437 26.69 31.42 28.92
C LEU A 437 26.38 32.05 30.31
N ALA A 438 25.88 31.26 31.25
CA ALA A 438 25.65 31.70 32.61
C ALA A 438 26.99 32.06 33.33
N ASN A 439 28.01 31.21 33.18
CA ASN A 439 29.32 31.42 33.80
C ASN A 439 30.12 32.56 33.15
N SER A 440 29.91 32.84 31.86
CA SER A 440 30.58 33.94 31.14
C SER A 440 30.00 35.33 31.45
N GLY A 441 28.89 35.39 32.19
CA GLY A 441 28.19 36.65 32.50
C GLY A 441 27.46 37.27 31.31
N ILE A 442 27.42 36.57 30.13
CA ILE A 442 26.67 37.02 28.95
C ILE A 442 25.17 37.01 29.24
N ILE A 443 24.68 36.00 29.96
CA ILE A 443 23.32 35.95 30.48
C ILE A 443 23.39 36.45 31.91
N GLN A 444 23.17 37.74 32.15
CA GLN A 444 23.00 38.27 33.50
C GLN A 444 21.63 37.86 34.03
N ALA A 445 21.59 37.38 35.27
CA ALA A 445 20.32 37.18 35.96
C ALA A 445 19.54 38.49 35.94
N ASN A 446 18.32 38.47 35.44
CA ASN A 446 17.44 39.64 35.47
C ASN A 446 17.33 40.13 36.93
N PRO A 447 17.55 41.42 37.22
CA PRO A 447 17.38 41.97 38.56
C PRO A 447 16.03 41.61 39.18
N ASP A 448 14.97 41.45 38.36
CA ASP A 448 13.64 41.05 38.81
C ASP A 448 13.56 39.59 39.30
N TRP A 449 14.59 38.79 39.10
CA TRP A 449 14.63 37.40 39.60
C TRP A 449 15.04 37.31 41.08
N ASN A 450 15.19 38.45 41.78
CA ASN A 450 15.46 38.49 43.21
C ASN A 450 16.54 37.51 43.72
N GLY A 451 17.65 37.38 42.98
CA GLY A 451 18.75 36.48 43.33
C GLY A 451 18.50 34.99 42.96
N ARG A 452 17.42 34.63 42.27
CA ARG A 452 17.09 33.25 41.85
C ARG A 452 17.96 32.76 40.68
N ALA A 453 19.26 32.63 40.90
CA ALA A 453 20.23 32.19 39.89
C ALA A 453 19.91 30.79 39.29
N TYR A 454 19.15 29.95 40.02
CA TYR A 454 18.71 28.63 39.58
C TYR A 454 17.76 28.67 38.37
N LEU A 455 17.11 29.80 38.06
CA LEU A 455 16.26 29.94 36.88
C LEU A 455 17.05 29.78 35.59
N LEU A 456 18.35 30.06 35.58
CA LEU A 456 19.22 29.80 34.44
C LEU A 456 19.37 28.29 34.14
N ASP A 457 19.35 27.46 35.18
CA ASP A 457 19.41 25.99 35.04
C ASP A 457 18.08 25.40 34.52
N LEU A 458 16.99 26.17 34.51
CA LEU A 458 15.68 25.78 33.99
C LEU A 458 15.45 26.22 32.55
N LEU A 459 16.25 27.13 31.99
CA LEU A 459 16.15 27.58 30.60
C LEU A 459 16.18 26.43 29.56
N PRO A 460 16.91 25.33 29.76
CA PRO A 460 16.89 24.22 28.80
C PRO A 460 15.52 23.56 28.60
N TYR A 461 14.62 23.58 29.59
CA TYR A 461 13.35 22.82 29.52
C TYR A 461 12.42 23.19 28.34
N PRO A 462 12.15 24.50 28.06
CA PRO A 462 11.36 24.86 26.87
C PRO A 462 11.98 24.35 25.56
N PHE A 463 13.30 24.49 25.42
CA PHE A 463 14.00 24.04 24.22
C PHE A 463 14.01 22.52 24.09
N LEU A 464 14.20 21.79 25.19
CA LEU A 464 14.13 20.32 25.21
C LEU A 464 12.72 19.81 24.91
N SER A 465 11.68 20.56 25.30
CA SER A 465 10.31 20.29 24.91
C SER A 465 10.12 20.47 23.41
N LEU A 466 10.65 21.52 22.79
CA LEU A 466 10.60 21.70 21.32
C LEU A 466 11.27 20.55 20.58
N VAL A 467 12.47 20.15 21.01
CA VAL A 467 13.20 19.02 20.39
C VAL A 467 12.47 17.70 20.61
N GLY A 468 11.89 17.50 21.81
CA GLY A 468 11.03 16.34 22.09
C GLY A 468 9.81 16.30 21.18
N GLY A 469 9.15 17.46 20.99
CA GLY A 469 8.03 17.60 20.06
C GLY A 469 8.40 17.21 18.65
N LEU A 470 9.54 17.67 18.13
CA LEU A 470 10.04 17.31 16.81
C LEU A 470 10.34 15.81 16.70
N ALA A 471 10.98 15.21 17.70
CA ALA A 471 11.25 13.78 17.74
C ALA A 471 9.96 12.96 17.64
N PHE A 472 8.91 13.33 18.39
CA PHE A 472 7.61 12.67 18.31
C PHE A 472 6.89 12.92 16.98
N PHE A 473 7.07 14.08 16.34
CA PHE A 473 6.55 14.31 14.99
C PHE A 473 7.16 13.36 13.97
N ILE A 474 8.47 13.15 13.99
CA ILE A 474 9.17 12.19 13.13
C ILE A 474 8.68 10.75 13.43
N MET A 475 8.52 10.40 14.70
CA MET A 475 7.96 9.11 15.10
C MET A 475 6.51 8.93 14.65
N GLY A 476 5.71 10.00 14.57
CA GLY A 476 4.35 9.97 14.05
C GLY A 476 4.27 9.55 12.57
N ALA A 477 5.26 9.96 11.77
CA ALA A 477 5.35 9.58 10.36
C ALA A 477 5.72 8.11 10.17
N ASN A 478 6.62 7.57 11.01
CA ASN A 478 7.30 6.29 10.75
C ASN A 478 6.77 5.13 11.60
N TYR A 479 6.21 5.39 12.80
CA TYR A 479 5.87 4.33 13.76
C TYR A 479 4.41 4.36 14.18
N TRP A 480 3.96 5.39 14.90
CA TRP A 480 2.65 5.47 15.49
C TRP A 480 2.06 6.86 15.33
N GLY A 481 0.97 6.97 14.59
CA GLY A 481 0.35 8.26 14.24
C GLY A 481 -0.02 9.13 15.43
N ARG A 482 -0.37 8.54 16.60
CA ARG A 482 -0.65 9.32 17.84
C ARG A 482 0.56 10.11 18.34
N CYS A 483 1.77 9.78 17.91
CA CYS A 483 2.96 10.57 18.21
C CYS A 483 2.87 12.01 17.68
N TYR A 484 2.07 12.29 16.64
CA TYR A 484 1.80 13.66 16.20
C TYR A 484 1.10 14.48 17.28
N ALA A 485 0.06 13.93 17.93
CA ALA A 485 -0.65 14.60 19.01
C ALA A 485 0.26 14.82 20.22
N ILE A 486 1.13 13.85 20.52
CA ILE A 486 2.16 13.97 21.55
C ILE A 486 3.13 15.11 21.21
N GLY A 487 3.62 15.17 19.96
CA GLY A 487 4.49 16.25 19.50
C GLY A 487 3.88 17.62 19.65
N VAL A 488 2.59 17.77 19.30
CA VAL A 488 1.84 19.02 19.52
C VAL A 488 1.76 19.38 21.00
N ALA A 489 1.51 18.42 21.90
CA ALA A 489 1.49 18.67 23.33
C ALA A 489 2.82 19.20 23.85
N PHE A 490 3.95 18.66 23.37
CA PHE A 490 5.29 19.16 23.69
C PHE A 490 5.50 20.59 23.20
N PHE A 491 5.05 20.95 21.99
CA PHE A 491 5.15 22.32 21.46
C PHE A 491 4.31 23.32 22.29
N VAL A 492 3.10 22.93 22.68
CA VAL A 492 2.23 23.76 23.51
C VAL A 492 2.89 24.02 24.87
N ILE A 493 3.39 22.98 25.53
CA ILE A 493 4.07 23.11 26.83
C ILE A 493 5.34 23.93 26.71
N ALA A 494 6.12 23.75 25.63
CA ALA A 494 7.31 24.56 25.36
C ALA A 494 6.98 26.07 25.29
N GLY A 495 5.85 26.43 24.69
CA GLY A 495 5.35 27.82 24.63
C GLY A 495 4.83 28.36 25.96
N LEU A 496 4.33 27.49 26.84
CA LEU A 496 3.82 27.89 28.19
C LEU A 496 4.89 27.98 29.26
N MET A 497 5.94 27.15 29.21
CA MET A 497 7.01 27.12 30.21
C MET A 497 7.68 28.48 30.50
N PRO A 498 7.95 29.35 29.50
CA PRO A 498 8.58 30.66 29.77
C PRO A 498 7.74 31.61 30.63
N LEU A 499 6.40 31.38 30.71
CA LEU A 499 5.51 32.20 31.54
C LEU A 499 5.75 32.00 33.03
N GLU A 500 6.10 30.77 33.43
CA GLU A 500 6.46 30.42 34.82
C GLU A 500 7.50 29.31 34.81
N LEU A 501 8.78 29.72 34.80
CA LEU A 501 9.91 28.82 34.60
C LEU A 501 10.10 27.85 35.79
N THR A 502 9.64 28.23 37.00
CA THR A 502 9.70 27.38 38.21
C THR A 502 8.89 26.11 38.07
N LEU A 503 7.80 26.11 37.24
CA LEU A 503 6.98 24.96 36.96
C LEU A 503 7.52 24.08 35.80
N ALA A 504 8.55 24.54 35.07
CA ALA A 504 9.05 23.85 33.91
C ALA A 504 9.47 22.37 34.16
N PRO A 505 10.18 22.02 35.25
CA PRO A 505 10.50 20.63 35.57
C PRO A 505 9.25 19.78 35.78
N LEU A 506 8.25 20.29 36.48
CA LEU A 506 7.00 19.59 36.75
C LEU A 506 6.22 19.35 35.46
N LEU A 507 6.00 20.39 34.66
CA LEU A 507 5.28 20.28 33.36
C LEU A 507 5.96 19.30 32.40
N PHE A 508 7.27 19.40 32.30
CA PHE A 508 8.08 18.50 31.46
C PHE A 508 8.03 17.06 31.95
N GLY A 509 8.24 16.85 33.28
CA GLY A 509 8.24 15.52 33.88
C GLY A 509 6.87 14.82 33.78
N VAL A 510 5.78 15.55 34.05
CA VAL A 510 4.41 15.02 33.94
C VAL A 510 4.11 14.63 32.51
N LEU A 511 4.41 15.50 31.51
CA LEU A 511 4.17 15.17 30.10
C LEU A 511 4.96 13.94 29.67
N TRP A 512 6.27 13.90 29.97
CA TRP A 512 7.11 12.74 29.65
C TRP A 512 6.61 11.46 30.30
N THR A 513 6.19 11.52 31.57
CA THR A 513 5.66 10.37 32.29
C THR A 513 4.40 9.84 31.62
N ILE A 514 3.44 10.71 31.31
CA ILE A 514 2.20 10.34 30.62
C ILE A 514 2.50 9.67 29.27
N VAL A 515 3.38 10.29 28.48
CA VAL A 515 3.74 9.79 27.14
C VAL A 515 4.42 8.43 27.21
N LEU A 516 5.40 8.26 28.10
CA LEU A 516 6.10 6.98 28.25
C LEU A 516 5.17 5.88 28.79
N VAL A 517 4.24 6.20 29.70
CA VAL A 517 3.22 5.24 30.16
C VAL A 517 2.30 4.85 29.02
N MET A 518 1.79 5.82 28.25
CA MET A 518 0.93 5.54 27.08
C MET A 518 1.65 4.66 26.06
N LEU A 519 2.89 4.98 25.72
CA LEU A 519 3.71 4.21 24.77
C LEU A 519 4.00 2.80 25.31
N GLY A 520 4.39 2.67 26.57
CA GLY A 520 4.67 1.37 27.19
C GLY A 520 3.43 0.47 27.23
N LEU A 521 2.26 1.02 27.57
CA LEU A 521 1.00 0.26 27.55
C LEU A 521 0.58 -0.13 26.14
N HIS A 522 0.76 0.76 25.16
CA HIS A 522 0.48 0.47 23.76
C HIS A 522 1.35 -0.69 23.24
N LEU A 523 2.66 -0.63 23.42
CA LEU A 523 3.58 -1.70 23.04
C LEU A 523 3.26 -3.03 23.73
N ARG A 524 2.85 -3.00 24.99
CA ARG A 524 2.42 -4.19 25.74
C ARG A 524 1.18 -4.82 25.15
N LYS A 525 0.22 -3.99 24.69
CA LYS A 525 -1.00 -4.48 24.00
C LYS A 525 -0.65 -5.15 22.68
N GLN A 526 0.21 -4.53 21.87
CA GLN A 526 0.64 -5.09 20.58
C GLN A 526 1.38 -6.43 20.76
N GLY A 527 2.25 -6.55 21.76
CA GLY A 527 2.94 -7.80 22.08
C GLY A 527 1.96 -8.96 22.38
N ARG A 528 0.90 -8.70 23.16
CA ARG A 528 -0.14 -9.70 23.43
C ARG A 528 -0.93 -10.11 22.20
N VAL A 529 -1.23 -9.17 21.30
CA VAL A 529 -1.92 -9.47 20.03
C VAL A 529 -1.04 -10.32 19.12
N ALA A 530 0.26 -10.02 19.05
CA ALA A 530 1.23 -10.79 18.26
C ALA A 530 1.41 -12.22 18.81
N GLU A 531 1.42 -12.39 20.14
CA GLU A 531 1.54 -13.68 20.79
C GLU A 531 0.32 -14.57 20.55
N ASN A 532 -0.89 -14.01 20.59
CA ASN A 532 -2.14 -14.73 20.30
C ASN A 532 -2.28 -15.15 18.82
N LYS A 533 -1.57 -14.50 17.90
CA LYS A 533 -1.57 -14.85 16.47
C LYS A 533 -0.52 -15.92 16.11
N ARG A 534 0.36 -16.33 17.01
CA ARG A 534 1.30 -17.42 16.75
C ARG A 534 0.55 -18.76 16.77
N PRO A 535 0.68 -19.62 15.72
CA PRO A 535 0.12 -20.96 15.76
C PRO A 535 0.72 -21.72 16.95
N PRO A 536 -0.06 -22.62 17.60
CA PRO A 536 0.46 -23.43 18.69
C PRO A 536 1.71 -24.17 18.23
N ALA A 537 2.78 -24.10 19.02
CA ALA A 537 4.04 -24.76 18.72
C ALA A 537 3.74 -26.26 18.47
N THR A 538 4.03 -26.74 17.26
CA THR A 538 3.97 -28.16 16.95
C THR A 538 4.92 -28.88 17.90
N VAL A 539 4.38 -29.65 18.80
CA VAL A 539 5.15 -30.55 19.69
C VAL A 539 6.00 -31.45 18.77
N PRO A 540 7.32 -31.45 18.86
CA PRO A 540 8.12 -32.38 18.07
C PRO A 540 7.69 -33.80 18.44
N SER A 541 7.14 -34.56 17.48
CA SER A 541 6.82 -35.95 17.64
C SER A 541 8.12 -36.72 17.87
N SER A 542 8.47 -36.94 19.14
CA SER A 542 9.51 -37.86 19.54
C SER A 542 8.98 -39.28 19.35
N ARG A 543 9.20 -39.85 18.17
CA ARG A 543 9.33 -41.29 17.91
C ARG A 543 9.46 -41.53 16.41
N ALA A 544 10.68 -41.42 15.89
CA ALA A 544 11.03 -42.17 14.69
C ALA A 544 11.17 -43.65 15.06
N PRO A 545 10.53 -44.61 14.38
CA PRO A 545 10.79 -46.01 14.59
C PRO A 545 12.18 -46.35 14.06
N THR A 546 13.00 -46.93 14.90
CA THR A 546 14.31 -47.52 14.56
C THR A 546 14.09 -48.65 13.57
N VAL A 547 14.47 -48.45 12.31
CA VAL A 547 14.52 -49.54 11.33
C VAL A 547 15.77 -50.37 11.62
N GLN A 548 15.61 -51.54 12.17
CA GLN A 548 16.66 -52.58 12.26
C GLN A 548 16.85 -53.16 10.86
N TYR A 549 18.03 -52.91 10.30
CA TYR A 549 18.53 -53.70 9.15
C TYR A 549 18.93 -55.09 9.67
N VAL A 550 18.23 -56.13 9.21
CA VAL A 550 18.64 -57.51 9.33
C VAL A 550 19.54 -57.83 8.14
N GLU A 551 20.83 -58.00 8.39
CA GLU A 551 21.75 -58.63 7.44
C GLU A 551 21.38 -60.12 7.34
N GLN A 552 20.98 -60.55 6.13
CA GLN A 552 20.98 -61.97 5.78
C GLN A 552 22.30 -62.31 5.10
N LYS A 553 22.96 -63.33 5.69
CA LYS A 553 24.09 -64.04 5.13
C LYS A 553 23.68 -64.89 3.93
#